data_e22f37c0133f810f204e2999bf76e5f2
#
_entry.id   e22f37c0133f810f204e2999bf76e5f2
#
_cell.length_a   1.000
_cell.length_b   1.000
_cell.length_c   1.000
_cell.angle_alpha   90.00
_cell.angle_beta   90.00
_cell.angle_gamma   90.00
#
_symmetry.space_group_name_H-M   'P 1'
#
loop_
_entity.id
_entity.type
_entity.pdbx_description
1 polymer ?
#
loop_
_entity_poly.entity_id
_entity_poly.type
_entity_poly.pdbx_seq_one_letter_code
_entity_poly.pdbx_strand_id
1 'polypeptide(L)'
;MINFTTGNLLNSSAEYLVNAVNCEGIMGKWLAYQFKLKFPKMYEDYRKACKNGTLTIGKLHCYKENNKTIINFPTKDKWTQKSDIKYIITGLNKLVELTKILNIKNIAIPALGCGNGGLNWKIVKSVMINKLTPLKNHIEIFVYEPFC
;
A
#
# COMPACT_ATOMS: atom_id res chain seq x y z
N MET A 1 7.96 -12.51 -10.02
CA MET A 1 9.21 -11.71 -10.11
C MET A 1 8.99 -10.37 -9.40
N ILE A 2 10.01 -9.86 -8.74
CA ILE A 2 9.96 -8.53 -8.13
C ILE A 2 10.70 -7.56 -9.03
N ASN A 3 9.98 -6.55 -9.53
CA ASN A 3 10.50 -5.53 -10.45
C ASN A 3 10.52 -4.19 -9.73
N PHE A 4 11.67 -3.54 -9.67
CA PHE A 4 11.78 -2.19 -9.12
C PHE A 4 11.72 -1.17 -10.25
N THR A 5 10.88 -0.15 -10.08
CA THR A 5 10.67 0.87 -11.09
C THR A 5 10.44 2.23 -10.44
N THR A 6 10.33 3.27 -11.24
CA THR A 6 9.99 4.63 -10.80
C THR A 6 8.80 5.13 -11.60
N GLY A 7 8.25 6.26 -11.19
CA GLY A 7 7.12 6.87 -11.88
C GLY A 7 5.86 6.88 -11.03
N ASN A 8 4.72 7.11 -11.67
CA ASN A 8 3.44 7.18 -10.99
C ASN A 8 2.80 5.78 -10.94
N LEU A 9 2.67 5.25 -9.72
CA LEU A 9 2.05 3.94 -9.48
C LEU A 9 0.63 3.85 -10.08
N LEU A 10 -0.11 4.95 -10.09
CA LEU A 10 -1.47 4.98 -10.65
C LEU A 10 -1.51 4.69 -12.16
N ASN A 11 -0.38 4.78 -12.85
CA ASN A 11 -0.27 4.44 -14.25
C ASN A 11 0.09 2.97 -14.48
N SER A 12 0.24 2.19 -13.41
CA SER A 12 0.56 0.76 -13.52
C SER A 12 -0.58 0.00 -14.19
N SER A 13 -0.21 -0.99 -15.01
CA SER A 13 -1.17 -1.93 -15.58
C SER A 13 -1.61 -3.01 -14.60
N ALA A 14 -1.00 -3.09 -13.42
CA ALA A 14 -1.35 -4.09 -12.43
C ALA A 14 -2.82 -3.97 -12.02
N GLU A 15 -3.46 -5.11 -11.77
CA GLU A 15 -4.85 -5.16 -11.33
C GLU A 15 -5.02 -4.67 -9.90
N TYR A 16 -4.03 -4.92 -9.05
CA TYR A 16 -4.03 -4.54 -7.64
C TYR A 16 -3.03 -3.42 -7.41
N LEU A 17 -3.51 -2.33 -6.80
CA LEU A 17 -2.69 -1.15 -6.50
C LEU A 17 -2.68 -0.93 -4.99
N VAL A 18 -1.50 -0.90 -4.38
CA VAL A 18 -1.36 -0.62 -2.95
C VAL A 18 -1.21 0.89 -2.75
N ASN A 19 -1.98 1.42 -1.82
CA ASN A 19 -1.94 2.81 -1.39
C ASN A 19 -1.48 2.90 0.06
N ALA A 20 -0.50 3.72 0.35
CA ALA A 20 -0.02 3.96 1.71
C ALA A 20 -0.92 4.98 2.40
N VAL A 21 -1.51 4.59 3.53
CA VAL A 21 -2.54 5.40 4.20
C VAL A 21 -2.29 5.50 5.71
N ASN A 22 -3.06 6.38 6.36
CA ASN A 22 -3.20 6.43 7.82
C ASN A 22 -4.52 5.77 8.25
N CYS A 23 -4.79 5.75 9.54
CA CYS A 23 -6.01 5.15 10.09
C CYS A 23 -7.07 6.18 10.50
N GLU A 24 -6.92 7.44 10.04
CA GLU A 24 -7.85 8.53 10.37
C GLU A 24 -8.80 8.90 9.23
N GLY A 25 -8.67 8.27 8.07
CA GLY A 25 -9.52 8.55 6.93
C GLY A 25 -9.10 9.76 6.11
N ILE A 26 -7.83 10.17 6.17
CA ILE A 26 -7.32 11.36 5.49
C ILE A 26 -6.37 10.95 4.35
N MET A 27 -6.73 11.31 3.14
CA MET A 27 -5.87 11.17 1.95
C MET A 27 -5.57 12.57 1.41
N GLY A 28 -4.73 13.32 2.13
CA GLY A 28 -4.54 14.75 1.87
C GLY A 28 -3.31 15.12 1.08
N LYS A 29 -2.33 14.22 0.90
CA LYS A 29 -1.05 14.55 0.27
C LYS A 29 -0.56 13.47 -0.67
N TRP A 30 0.24 13.87 -1.66
CA TRP A 30 1.02 13.00 -2.56
C TRP A 30 0.19 11.90 -3.21
N LEU A 31 0.69 10.67 -3.17
CA LEU A 31 0.06 9.53 -3.83
C LEU A 31 -1.35 9.27 -3.29
N ALA A 32 -1.55 9.32 -1.97
CA ALA A 32 -2.87 9.08 -1.37
C ALA A 32 -3.91 10.08 -1.86
N TYR A 33 -3.53 11.35 -2.01
CA TYR A 33 -4.43 12.36 -2.55
C TYR A 33 -4.85 12.04 -3.99
N GLN A 34 -3.90 11.60 -4.81
CA GLN A 34 -4.18 11.19 -6.20
C GLN A 34 -5.11 9.97 -6.24
N PHE A 35 -4.93 9.01 -5.34
CA PHE A 35 -5.86 7.87 -5.21
C PHE A 35 -7.28 8.34 -4.86
N LYS A 36 -7.39 9.28 -3.94
CA LYS A 36 -8.70 9.86 -3.57
C LYS A 36 -9.40 10.46 -4.77
N LEU A 37 -8.68 11.22 -5.60
CA LEU A 37 -9.27 11.86 -6.77
C LEU A 37 -9.67 10.86 -7.84
N LYS A 38 -8.86 9.83 -8.05
CA LYS A 38 -9.11 8.84 -9.09
C LYS A 38 -10.16 7.79 -8.67
N PHE A 39 -10.23 7.48 -7.39
CA PHE A 39 -11.11 6.45 -6.85
C PHE A 39 -11.96 7.01 -5.69
N PRO A 40 -12.91 7.91 -5.98
CA PRO A 40 -13.67 8.60 -4.92
C PRO A 40 -14.57 7.65 -4.10
N LYS A 41 -15.08 6.58 -4.71
CA LYS A 41 -15.90 5.60 -3.98
C LYS A 41 -15.04 4.78 -3.02
N MET A 42 -13.84 4.41 -3.45
CA MET A 42 -12.85 3.75 -2.61
C MET A 42 -12.53 4.62 -1.40
N TYR A 43 -12.31 5.92 -1.63
CA TYR A 43 -12.00 6.85 -0.55
C TYR A 43 -13.10 6.91 0.52
N GLU A 44 -14.36 6.96 0.10
CA GLU A 44 -15.48 6.99 1.04
C GLU A 44 -15.58 5.70 1.86
N ASP A 45 -15.37 4.55 1.23
CA ASP A 45 -15.39 3.26 1.93
C ASP A 45 -14.22 3.15 2.91
N TYR A 46 -13.03 3.61 2.52
CA TYR A 46 -11.86 3.69 3.39
C TYR A 46 -12.12 4.59 4.61
N ARG A 47 -12.71 5.76 4.39
CA ARG A 47 -13.07 6.67 5.47
C ARG A 47 -13.97 6.01 6.51
N LYS A 48 -14.99 5.30 6.04
CA LYS A 48 -15.91 4.56 6.91
C LYS A 48 -15.19 3.48 7.70
N ALA A 49 -14.28 2.75 7.06
CA ALA A 49 -13.50 1.71 7.72
C ALA A 49 -12.61 2.27 8.82
N CYS A 50 -12.03 3.46 8.62
CA CYS A 50 -11.27 4.14 9.66
C CYS A 50 -12.17 4.58 10.81
N LYS A 51 -13.32 5.19 10.49
CA LYS A 51 -14.25 5.73 11.47
C LYS A 51 -14.84 4.65 12.38
N ASN A 52 -15.18 3.50 11.82
CA ASN A 52 -15.78 2.40 12.59
C ASN A 52 -14.75 1.46 13.23
N GLY A 53 -13.45 1.73 13.07
CA GLY A 53 -12.38 0.95 13.69
C GLY A 53 -12.04 -0.36 13.01
N THR A 54 -12.59 -0.64 11.82
CA THR A 54 -12.24 -1.87 11.09
C THR A 54 -10.88 -1.79 10.42
N LEU A 55 -10.40 -0.59 10.10
CA LEU A 55 -9.06 -0.41 9.56
C LEU A 55 -8.14 0.20 10.60
N THR A 56 -7.18 -0.60 11.05
CA THR A 56 -6.13 -0.21 12.00
C THR A 56 -4.79 -0.75 11.51
N ILE A 57 -3.70 -0.40 12.19
CA ILE A 57 -2.37 -0.92 11.85
C ILE A 57 -2.39 -2.45 11.83
N GLY A 58 -1.81 -3.03 10.80
CA GLY A 58 -1.74 -4.47 10.59
C GLY A 58 -2.93 -5.07 9.86
N LYS A 59 -3.94 -4.26 9.56
CA LYS A 59 -5.08 -4.66 8.73
C LYS A 59 -5.01 -3.95 7.39
N LEU A 60 -5.64 -4.53 6.37
CA LEU A 60 -5.70 -3.97 5.03
C LEU A 60 -7.15 -3.72 4.64
N HIS A 61 -7.37 -2.67 3.85
CA HIS A 61 -8.68 -2.33 3.31
C HIS A 61 -8.66 -2.49 1.80
N CYS A 62 -9.57 -3.28 1.25
CA CYS A 62 -9.65 -3.54 -0.19
C CYS A 62 -10.95 -3.01 -0.76
N TYR A 63 -10.86 -2.36 -1.91
CA TYR A 63 -12.02 -1.86 -2.61
C TYR A 63 -11.77 -1.87 -4.12
N LYS A 64 -12.72 -2.43 -4.88
CA LYS A 64 -12.62 -2.48 -6.34
C LYS A 64 -13.39 -1.32 -6.96
N GLU A 65 -12.71 -0.57 -7.81
CA GLU A 65 -13.29 0.55 -8.55
C GLU A 65 -12.60 0.68 -9.91
N ASN A 66 -13.37 0.84 -10.99
CA ASN A 66 -12.85 1.02 -12.35
C ASN A 66 -11.85 -0.06 -12.78
N ASN A 67 -12.20 -1.32 -12.54
CA ASN A 67 -11.39 -2.51 -12.88
C ASN A 67 -10.05 -2.62 -12.14
N LYS A 68 -9.84 -1.80 -11.11
CA LYS A 68 -8.67 -1.89 -10.23
C LYS A 68 -9.16 -2.22 -8.83
N THR A 69 -8.40 -3.04 -8.10
CA THR A 69 -8.61 -3.24 -6.68
C THR A 69 -7.54 -2.46 -5.93
N ILE A 70 -7.99 -1.54 -5.08
CA ILE A 70 -7.11 -0.71 -4.27
C ILE A 70 -6.95 -1.39 -2.92
N ILE A 71 -5.70 -1.59 -2.50
CA ILE A 71 -5.37 -2.12 -1.19
C ILE A 71 -4.80 -0.97 -0.36
N ASN A 72 -5.58 -0.47 0.57
CA ASN A 72 -5.13 0.58 1.49
C ASN A 72 -4.33 -0.07 2.62
N PHE A 73 -3.06 0.31 2.71
CA PHE A 73 -2.07 -0.26 3.60
C PHE A 73 -1.69 0.80 4.64
N PRO A 74 -2.12 0.67 5.90
CA PRO A 74 -1.74 1.64 6.94
C PRO A 74 -0.25 1.62 7.21
N THR A 75 0.40 2.74 6.92
CA THR A 75 1.83 2.94 7.21
C THR A 75 2.04 3.80 8.45
N LYS A 76 0.99 4.45 8.93
CA LYS A 76 0.99 5.21 10.17
C LYS A 76 -0.43 5.29 10.72
N ASP A 77 -0.55 5.48 12.02
CA ASP A 77 -1.85 5.55 12.68
C ASP A 77 -2.52 6.90 12.41
N LYS A 78 -1.86 7.99 12.77
CA LYS A 78 -2.37 9.34 12.57
C LYS A 78 -1.61 10.06 11.47
N TRP A 79 -2.31 10.91 10.70
CA TRP A 79 -1.72 11.60 9.57
C TRP A 79 -0.55 12.52 9.97
N THR A 80 -0.54 13.01 11.21
CA THR A 80 0.50 13.87 11.76
C THR A 80 1.72 13.11 12.29
N GLN A 81 1.60 11.79 12.48
CA GLN A 81 2.67 10.96 13.03
C GLN A 81 3.60 10.47 11.92
N LYS A 82 4.80 10.06 12.31
CA LYS A 82 5.70 9.34 11.42
C LYS A 82 5.35 7.87 11.38
N SER A 83 5.79 7.19 10.34
CA SER A 83 5.66 5.76 10.21
C SER A 83 6.65 5.04 11.13
N ASP A 84 6.39 3.76 11.40
CA ASP A 84 7.25 2.87 12.15
C ASP A 84 7.49 1.63 11.28
N ILE A 85 8.73 1.15 11.25
CA ILE A 85 9.07 -0.04 10.45
C ILE A 85 8.23 -1.26 10.88
N LYS A 86 7.82 -1.33 12.14
CA LYS A 86 6.97 -2.41 12.65
C LYS A 86 5.62 -2.44 11.94
N TYR A 87 5.07 -1.26 11.59
CA TYR A 87 3.81 -1.17 10.84
C TYR A 87 3.97 -1.74 9.44
N ILE A 88 5.12 -1.50 8.82
CA ILE A 88 5.43 -2.01 7.49
C ILE A 88 5.56 -3.54 7.54
N ILE A 89 6.27 -4.07 8.52
CA ILE A 89 6.44 -5.52 8.68
C ILE A 89 5.10 -6.21 8.89
N THR A 90 4.30 -5.70 9.82
CA THR A 90 2.98 -6.28 10.14
C THR A 90 2.05 -6.23 8.92
N GLY A 91 2.01 -5.08 8.25
CA GLY A 91 1.19 -4.92 7.04
C GLY A 91 1.64 -5.82 5.91
N LEU A 92 2.95 -5.98 5.70
CA LEU A 92 3.47 -6.88 4.66
C LEU A 92 3.13 -8.35 4.94
N ASN A 93 3.18 -8.77 6.20
CA ASN A 93 2.75 -10.12 6.56
C ASN A 93 1.30 -10.34 6.17
N LYS A 94 0.44 -9.35 6.41
CA LYS A 94 -0.97 -9.41 6.04
C LYS A 94 -1.15 -9.37 4.52
N LEU A 95 -0.35 -8.57 3.83
CA LEU A 95 -0.41 -8.48 2.37
C LEU A 95 -0.05 -9.82 1.72
N VAL A 96 0.98 -10.50 2.22
CA VAL A 96 1.36 -11.82 1.71
C VAL A 96 0.21 -12.82 1.88
N GLU A 97 -0.47 -12.84 3.03
CA GLU A 97 -1.68 -13.64 3.23
C GLU A 97 -2.75 -13.31 2.19
N LEU A 98 -3.02 -12.02 2.01
CA LEU A 98 -4.07 -11.54 1.12
C LEU A 98 -3.82 -11.94 -0.33
N THR A 99 -2.56 -11.91 -0.78
CA THR A 99 -2.22 -12.31 -2.15
C THR A 99 -2.62 -13.75 -2.44
N LYS A 100 -2.52 -14.62 -1.44
CA LYS A 100 -2.91 -16.02 -1.55
C LYS A 100 -4.42 -16.18 -1.52
N ILE A 101 -5.10 -15.53 -0.57
CA ILE A 101 -6.55 -15.60 -0.41
C ILE A 101 -7.27 -15.11 -1.66
N LEU A 102 -6.83 -13.98 -2.22
CA LEU A 102 -7.44 -13.37 -3.41
C LEU A 102 -6.88 -13.90 -4.72
N ASN A 103 -5.90 -14.79 -4.66
CA ASN A 103 -5.22 -15.32 -5.84
C ASN A 103 -4.71 -14.20 -6.77
N ILE A 104 -4.01 -13.23 -6.18
CA ILE A 104 -3.48 -12.07 -6.88
C ILE A 104 -2.38 -12.52 -7.85
N LYS A 105 -2.43 -12.05 -9.10
CA LYS A 105 -1.43 -12.38 -10.12
C LYS A 105 -0.44 -11.27 -10.36
N ASN A 106 -0.85 -10.02 -10.18
CA ASN A 106 0.02 -8.86 -10.35
C ASN A 106 -0.38 -7.76 -9.37
N ILE A 107 0.60 -7.04 -8.86
CA ILE A 107 0.39 -6.02 -7.84
C ILE A 107 1.46 -4.93 -7.93
N ALA A 108 1.06 -3.68 -7.76
CA ALA A 108 1.96 -2.54 -7.69
C ALA A 108 1.99 -1.99 -6.27
N ILE A 109 3.19 -1.82 -5.70
CA ILE A 109 3.40 -1.44 -4.31
C ILE A 109 4.31 -0.21 -4.25
N PRO A 110 3.95 0.84 -3.49
CA PRO A 110 4.81 2.02 -3.36
C PRO A 110 5.90 1.79 -2.31
N ALA A 111 6.79 2.79 -2.16
CA ALA A 111 7.80 2.82 -1.11
C ALA A 111 7.15 3.10 0.24
N LEU A 112 6.66 2.07 0.87
CA LEU A 112 5.83 2.12 2.08
C LEU A 112 6.50 2.88 3.23
N GLY A 113 5.86 3.94 3.70
CA GLY A 113 6.33 4.72 4.84
C GLY A 113 7.51 5.65 4.56
N CYS A 114 7.97 5.78 3.32
CA CYS A 114 9.19 6.52 2.99
C CYS A 114 8.97 7.99 2.61
N GLY A 115 7.76 8.39 2.25
CA GLY A 115 7.43 9.79 1.96
C GLY A 115 7.22 10.56 3.25
N ASN A 116 5.98 10.97 3.51
CA ASN A 116 5.61 11.65 4.76
C ASN A 116 5.88 10.81 6.01
N GLY A 117 5.97 9.49 5.88
CA GLY A 117 6.26 8.60 6.98
C GLY A 117 7.68 8.69 7.51
N GLY A 118 8.62 9.21 6.71
CA GLY A 118 9.99 9.49 7.13
C GLY A 118 10.92 8.29 7.26
N LEU A 119 10.51 7.09 6.82
CA LEU A 119 11.36 5.91 6.89
C LEU A 119 12.44 5.93 5.80
N ASN A 120 13.57 5.31 6.11
CA ASN A 120 14.69 5.16 5.16
C ASN A 120 14.36 4.10 4.13
N TRP A 121 14.43 4.45 2.84
CA TRP A 121 14.07 3.52 1.76
C TRP A 121 14.95 2.28 1.71
N LYS A 122 16.26 2.39 1.98
CA LYS A 122 17.14 1.23 1.97
C LYS A 122 16.68 0.17 2.98
N ILE A 123 16.25 0.60 4.15
CA ILE A 123 15.76 -0.29 5.20
C ILE A 123 14.42 -0.90 4.78
N VAL A 124 13.49 -0.07 4.32
CA VAL A 124 12.17 -0.54 3.89
C VAL A 124 12.27 -1.48 2.70
N LYS A 125 13.13 -1.14 1.72
CA LYS A 125 13.39 -2.00 0.56
C LYS A 125 13.86 -3.38 0.98
N SER A 126 14.79 -3.45 1.92
CA SER A 126 15.31 -4.72 2.44
C SER A 126 14.20 -5.55 3.09
N VAL A 127 13.36 -4.92 3.89
CA VAL A 127 12.21 -5.58 4.53
C VAL A 127 11.22 -6.08 3.47
N MET A 128 10.92 -5.24 2.47
CA MET A 128 10.00 -5.62 1.38
C MET A 128 10.53 -6.82 0.59
N ILE A 129 11.80 -6.80 0.23
CA ILE A 129 12.44 -7.92 -0.47
C ILE A 129 12.31 -9.20 0.36
N ASN A 130 12.65 -9.13 1.64
CA ASN A 130 12.58 -10.28 2.54
C ASN A 130 11.17 -10.87 2.60
N LYS A 131 10.16 -10.02 2.79
CA LYS A 131 8.77 -10.47 2.94
C LYS A 131 8.13 -10.93 1.63
N LEU A 132 8.50 -10.32 0.50
CA LEU A 132 7.87 -10.60 -0.79
C LEU A 132 8.59 -11.69 -1.60
N THR A 133 9.84 -12.01 -1.28
CA THR A 133 10.60 -13.03 -2.00
C THR A 133 9.87 -14.37 -2.13
N PRO A 134 9.14 -14.88 -1.11
CA PRO A 134 8.40 -16.13 -1.27
C PRO A 134 7.34 -16.10 -2.39
N LEU A 135 6.91 -14.90 -2.81
CA LEU A 135 5.87 -14.73 -3.82
C LEU A 135 6.42 -14.57 -5.24
N LYS A 136 7.73 -14.36 -5.39
CA LYS A 136 8.34 -13.91 -6.65
C LYS A 136 8.09 -14.82 -7.86
N ASN A 137 7.88 -16.12 -7.64
CA ASN A 137 7.65 -17.08 -8.71
C ASN A 137 6.16 -17.27 -9.03
N HIS A 138 5.28 -16.64 -8.27
CA HIS A 138 3.82 -16.81 -8.39
C HIS A 138 3.11 -15.54 -8.82
N ILE A 139 3.71 -14.38 -8.54
CA ILE A 139 3.08 -13.07 -8.70
C ILE A 139 4.07 -12.11 -9.36
N GLU A 140 3.59 -11.29 -10.31
CA GLU A 140 4.36 -10.16 -10.80
C GLU A 140 4.19 -8.99 -9.84
N ILE A 141 5.29 -8.57 -9.21
CA ILE A 141 5.30 -7.50 -8.23
C ILE A 141 6.09 -6.32 -8.79
N PHE A 142 5.46 -5.14 -8.81
CA PHE A 142 6.10 -3.90 -9.24
C PHE A 142 6.23 -2.99 -8.04
N VAL A 143 7.45 -2.74 -7.60
CA VAL A 143 7.75 -1.84 -6.48
C VAL A 143 8.20 -0.49 -7.03
N TYR A 144 7.44 0.56 -6.70
CA TYR A 144 7.73 1.93 -7.14
C TYR A 144 8.64 2.60 -6.12
N GLU A 145 9.91 2.79 -6.50
CA GLU A 145 10.90 3.43 -5.64
C GLU A 145 10.62 4.93 -5.51
N PRO A 146 10.98 5.55 -4.38
CA PRO A 146 10.79 6.99 -4.24
C PRO A 146 11.73 7.75 -5.17
N PHE A 147 11.30 8.94 -5.59
CA PHE A 147 12.19 9.86 -6.29
C PHE A 147 13.24 10.38 -5.31
N CYS A 148 14.48 10.40 -5.76
CA CYS A 148 15.57 10.96 -4.97
C CYS A 148 15.72 12.46 -5.20
#